data_e183fe7fcf20046651b5243950082488
#
_entry.id   e183fe7fcf20046651b5243950082488
#
_cell.length_a   1.000
_cell.length_b   1.000
_cell.length_c   1.000
_cell.angle_alpha   90.00
_cell.angle_beta   90.00
_cell.angle_gamma   90.00
#
_symmetry.space_group_name_H-M   'P 1'
#
loop_
_entity.id
_entity.type
_entity.pdbx_description
1 polymer ?
#
loop_
_entity_poly.entity_id
_entity_poly.type
_entity_poly.pdbx_seq_one_letter_code
_entity_poly.pdbx_strand_id
1 'polypeptide(L)'
;MQLYDVIIFCLCLASCLFIGLSVIKYSGGFNLNFISIWFIFYLFFCLLGIGLLSLDIGRDSYFIYPIKDKYEVLFFGALMGIWAGGGAFFVFFIILKVFNFSASCWFRNYVIIRNVDVIISHFLFFIFVISLIYYLYIIYPSPFIMAIDGVDSQEIAIRRIAITRNLGDLGNTYIVAMCNILLYICSYSYLYIYGYSRRCKYSLVITLFLSCFLLIQNSEKGPIFFYVLGALVCWGMSKRKMIKVDVRLSLGIFSLILLMYYLFVSSDFNLIFNLLFDRILIAQVAAVYLSFDFYNDEFGTLLFSSVQGFFFKVLGYDQVAPASTVLMKVYFPDMILNGGWNINGLYIHEAWANFGIFGVILSPLWVGIINGIIFILLISIKKRPFYVAIFSYVSSRAIFFLTSFNAYIYNPEVIIVVILIFIYFFLIGVLKIYEKSNI
;
A
#
# COMPACT_ATOMS: atom_id res chain seq x y z
N MET A 1 -27.58 -19.41 10.70
CA MET A 1 -26.66 -19.45 9.54
C MET A 1 -27.45 -19.90 8.33
N GLN A 2 -27.57 -19.05 7.33
CA GLN A 2 -28.29 -19.37 6.08
C GLN A 2 -27.37 -20.15 5.14
N LEU A 3 -27.93 -20.82 4.12
CA LEU A 3 -27.14 -21.58 3.13
C LEU A 3 -26.09 -20.67 2.45
N TYR A 4 -26.44 -19.43 2.21
CA TYR A 4 -25.53 -18.42 1.62
C TYR A 4 -24.28 -18.17 2.46
N ASP A 5 -24.41 -18.13 3.77
CA ASP A 5 -23.30 -17.91 4.69
C ASP A 5 -22.27 -19.03 4.61
N VAL A 6 -22.76 -20.29 4.52
CA VAL A 6 -21.89 -21.47 4.36
C VAL A 6 -21.15 -21.42 3.03
N ILE A 7 -21.83 -21.06 1.95
CA ILE A 7 -21.22 -20.94 0.61
C ILE A 7 -20.09 -19.91 0.65
N ILE A 8 -20.33 -18.71 1.20
CA ILE A 8 -19.32 -17.64 1.31
C ILE A 8 -18.12 -18.12 2.12
N PHE A 9 -18.36 -18.75 3.28
CA PHE A 9 -17.27 -19.26 4.11
C PHE A 9 -16.41 -20.28 3.36
N CYS A 10 -17.03 -21.23 2.66
CA CYS A 10 -16.33 -22.22 1.84
C CYS A 10 -15.52 -21.57 0.71
N LEU A 11 -16.07 -20.54 0.05
CA LEU A 11 -15.35 -19.79 -0.98
C LEU A 11 -14.15 -19.01 -0.42
N CYS A 12 -14.28 -18.41 0.77
CA CYS A 12 -13.15 -17.77 1.46
C CYS A 12 -12.03 -18.78 1.74
N LEU A 13 -12.37 -19.96 2.29
CA LEU A 13 -11.38 -21.02 2.55
C LEU A 13 -10.72 -21.51 1.26
N ALA A 14 -11.49 -21.76 0.21
CA ALA A 14 -10.98 -22.22 -1.08
C ALA A 14 -10.04 -21.17 -1.69
N SER A 15 -10.40 -19.89 -1.66
CA SER A 15 -9.56 -18.78 -2.13
C SER A 15 -8.27 -18.66 -1.31
N CYS A 16 -8.35 -18.77 0.00
CA CYS A 16 -7.19 -18.72 0.89
C CYS A 16 -6.22 -19.87 0.58
N LEU A 17 -6.71 -21.10 0.42
CA LEU A 17 -5.90 -22.26 0.09
C LEU A 17 -5.27 -22.14 -1.29
N PHE A 18 -6.06 -21.78 -2.31
CA PHE A 18 -5.57 -21.62 -3.68
C PHE A 18 -4.45 -20.58 -3.76
N ILE A 19 -4.68 -19.38 -3.22
CA ILE A 19 -3.70 -18.29 -3.26
C ILE A 19 -2.49 -18.66 -2.40
N GLY A 20 -2.69 -19.18 -1.18
CA GLY A 20 -1.62 -19.54 -0.26
C GLY A 20 -0.67 -20.60 -0.84
N LEU A 21 -1.21 -21.65 -1.45
CA LEU A 21 -0.41 -22.70 -2.13
C LEU A 21 0.35 -22.11 -3.34
N SER A 22 -0.28 -21.22 -4.09
CA SER A 22 0.36 -20.53 -5.21
C SER A 22 1.49 -19.60 -4.73
N VAL A 23 1.30 -18.86 -3.64
CA VAL A 23 2.35 -18.05 -3.01
C VAL A 23 3.53 -18.91 -2.61
N ILE A 24 3.31 -20.04 -1.96
CA ILE A 24 4.39 -20.98 -1.59
C ILE A 24 5.16 -21.43 -2.82
N LYS A 25 4.47 -21.79 -3.89
CA LYS A 25 5.07 -22.27 -5.14
C LYS A 25 5.94 -21.20 -5.82
N TYR A 26 5.40 -19.99 -6.03
CA TYR A 26 6.09 -18.94 -6.81
C TYR A 26 7.08 -18.11 -5.99
N SER A 27 6.86 -17.98 -4.68
CA SER A 27 7.73 -17.25 -3.75
C SER A 27 8.82 -18.14 -3.12
N GLY A 28 8.72 -19.46 -3.26
CA GLY A 28 9.64 -20.42 -2.60
C GLY A 28 9.40 -20.51 -1.09
N GLY A 29 8.17 -20.38 -0.65
CA GLY A 29 7.71 -20.34 0.74
C GLY A 29 7.11 -18.99 1.11
N PHE A 30 6.62 -18.86 2.33
CA PHE A 30 6.17 -17.57 2.88
C PHE A 30 7.38 -16.70 3.24
N ASN A 31 8.02 -16.16 2.24
CA ASN A 31 9.15 -15.23 2.38
C ASN A 31 8.64 -13.79 2.27
N LEU A 32 9.26 -12.87 3.01
CA LEU A 32 8.91 -11.45 2.99
C LEU A 32 9.29 -10.82 1.64
N ASN A 33 8.32 -10.74 0.74
CA ASN A 33 8.41 -10.17 -0.60
C ASN A 33 7.04 -9.67 -1.05
N PHE A 34 6.99 -9.02 -2.20
CA PHE A 34 5.75 -8.45 -2.76
C PHE A 34 4.57 -9.43 -2.77
N ILE A 35 4.76 -10.66 -3.26
CA ILE A 35 3.66 -11.64 -3.42
C ILE A 35 3.09 -12.04 -2.06
N SER A 36 3.98 -12.40 -1.12
CA SER A 36 3.56 -12.83 0.22
C SER A 36 2.94 -11.68 1.02
N ILE A 37 3.48 -10.48 0.91
CA ILE A 37 2.95 -9.29 1.58
C ILE A 37 1.57 -8.96 1.01
N TRP A 38 1.40 -8.96 -0.31
CA TRP A 38 0.11 -8.73 -0.97
C TRP A 38 -0.94 -9.75 -0.52
N PHE A 39 -0.57 -11.05 -0.46
CA PHE A 39 -1.46 -12.10 0.04
C PHE A 39 -1.84 -11.92 1.51
N ILE A 40 -0.86 -11.62 2.38
CA ILE A 40 -1.12 -11.40 3.81
C ILE A 40 -2.11 -10.25 4.01
N PHE A 41 -1.93 -9.14 3.29
CA PHE A 41 -2.89 -8.03 3.37
C PHE A 41 -4.27 -8.43 2.84
N TYR A 42 -4.36 -9.17 1.74
CA TYR A 42 -5.63 -9.66 1.25
C TYR A 42 -6.31 -10.61 2.24
N LEU A 43 -5.54 -11.50 2.87
CA LEU A 43 -6.06 -12.40 3.89
C LEU A 43 -6.66 -11.63 5.08
N PHE A 44 -5.90 -10.71 5.67
CA PHE A 44 -6.34 -9.99 6.87
C PHE A 44 -7.39 -8.91 6.57
N PHE A 45 -7.26 -8.20 5.47
CA PHE A 45 -8.14 -7.06 5.15
C PHE A 45 -9.34 -7.44 4.27
N CYS A 46 -9.47 -8.70 3.90
CA CYS A 46 -10.60 -9.15 3.11
C CYS A 46 -11.12 -10.51 3.56
N LEU A 47 -10.37 -11.59 3.28
CA LEU A 47 -10.90 -12.95 3.43
C LEU A 47 -11.34 -13.27 4.86
N LEU A 48 -10.57 -12.85 5.86
CA LEU A 48 -10.93 -13.06 7.27
C LEU A 48 -12.17 -12.25 7.65
N GLY A 49 -12.25 -10.98 7.26
CA GLY A 49 -13.42 -10.15 7.53
C GLY A 49 -14.68 -10.70 6.90
N ILE A 50 -14.62 -11.08 5.61
CA ILE A 50 -15.77 -11.70 4.91
C ILE A 50 -16.15 -13.03 5.55
N GLY A 51 -15.16 -13.88 5.87
CA GLY A 51 -15.41 -15.18 6.49
C GLY A 51 -16.06 -15.05 7.87
N LEU A 52 -15.66 -14.09 8.68
CA LEU A 52 -16.25 -13.82 10.00
C LEU A 52 -17.68 -13.29 9.86
N LEU A 53 -17.93 -12.34 8.95
CA LEU A 53 -19.28 -11.83 8.69
C LEU A 53 -20.22 -12.91 8.20
N SER A 54 -19.74 -13.90 7.42
CA SER A 54 -20.54 -15.04 6.99
C SER A 54 -20.87 -16.00 8.14
N LEU A 55 -20.08 -16.00 9.21
CA LEU A 55 -20.35 -16.73 10.45
C LEU A 55 -21.19 -15.91 11.46
N ASP A 56 -21.74 -14.80 11.04
CA ASP A 56 -22.50 -13.86 11.88
C ASP A 56 -21.66 -13.14 12.96
N ILE A 57 -20.33 -13.19 12.81
CA ILE A 57 -19.40 -12.54 13.73
C ILE A 57 -19.06 -11.16 13.20
N GLY A 58 -19.37 -10.12 13.97
CA GLY A 58 -19.06 -8.71 13.60
C GLY A 58 -20.14 -8.00 12.77
N ARG A 59 -21.33 -8.58 12.56
CA ARG A 59 -22.46 -7.89 11.91
C ARG A 59 -22.97 -6.70 12.71
N ASP A 60 -22.82 -6.71 14.03
CA ASP A 60 -23.14 -5.59 14.90
C ASP A 60 -22.03 -4.54 14.98
N SER A 61 -20.92 -4.73 14.26
CA SER A 61 -19.88 -3.71 14.15
C SER A 61 -20.45 -2.40 13.61
N TYR A 62 -20.00 -1.29 14.15
CA TYR A 62 -20.38 0.06 13.72
C TYR A 62 -20.30 0.24 12.19
N PHE A 63 -19.31 -0.36 11.55
CA PHE A 63 -19.08 -0.24 10.10
C PHE A 63 -20.06 -1.04 9.24
N ILE A 64 -20.69 -2.07 9.77
CA ILE A 64 -21.62 -2.96 9.06
C ILE A 64 -23.06 -2.73 9.52
N TYR A 65 -23.24 -2.16 10.69
CA TYR A 65 -24.56 -1.90 11.30
C TYR A 65 -25.59 -1.28 10.33
N PRO A 66 -25.26 -0.31 9.45
CA PRO A 66 -26.24 0.27 8.53
C PRO A 66 -26.84 -0.73 7.53
N ILE A 67 -26.18 -1.86 7.31
CA ILE A 67 -26.57 -2.89 6.30
C ILE A 67 -26.72 -4.29 6.90
N LYS A 68 -26.65 -4.43 8.22
CA LYS A 68 -26.63 -5.74 8.90
C LYS A 68 -27.78 -6.68 8.55
N ASP A 69 -28.95 -6.13 8.25
CA ASP A 69 -30.16 -6.88 7.92
C ASP A 69 -30.38 -7.04 6.40
N LYS A 70 -29.48 -6.52 5.55
CA LYS A 70 -29.55 -6.57 4.10
C LYS A 70 -28.75 -7.75 3.57
N TYR A 71 -29.30 -8.96 3.67
CA TYR A 71 -28.58 -10.22 3.33
C TYR A 71 -28.10 -10.28 1.88
N GLU A 72 -28.86 -9.72 0.93
CA GLU A 72 -28.44 -9.66 -0.48
C GLU A 72 -27.16 -8.81 -0.63
N VAL A 73 -27.10 -7.66 0.03
CA VAL A 73 -25.92 -6.78 0.01
C VAL A 73 -24.72 -7.49 0.62
N LEU A 74 -24.92 -8.19 1.74
CA LEU A 74 -23.84 -8.95 2.40
C LEU A 74 -23.36 -10.11 1.50
N PHE A 75 -24.26 -10.80 0.82
CA PHE A 75 -23.92 -11.90 -0.08
C PHE A 75 -23.13 -11.41 -1.31
N PHE A 76 -23.67 -10.46 -2.07
CA PHE A 76 -23.02 -9.94 -3.26
C PHE A 76 -21.73 -9.17 -2.95
N GLY A 77 -21.70 -8.37 -1.89
CA GLY A 77 -20.50 -7.70 -1.43
C GLY A 77 -19.38 -8.69 -1.05
N ALA A 78 -19.74 -9.80 -0.39
CA ALA A 78 -18.80 -10.88 -0.10
C ALA A 78 -18.24 -11.53 -1.37
N LEU A 79 -19.10 -11.86 -2.34
CA LEU A 79 -18.67 -12.40 -3.65
C LEU A 79 -17.71 -11.42 -4.37
N MET A 80 -18.04 -10.13 -4.39
CA MET A 80 -17.18 -9.10 -4.96
C MET A 80 -15.81 -9.06 -4.29
N GLY A 81 -15.78 -9.08 -2.95
CA GLY A 81 -14.52 -9.08 -2.20
C GLY A 81 -13.66 -10.31 -2.45
N ILE A 82 -14.27 -11.52 -2.50
CA ILE A 82 -13.57 -12.77 -2.83
C ILE A 82 -13.06 -12.73 -4.27
N TRP A 83 -13.86 -12.26 -5.21
CA TRP A 83 -13.47 -12.13 -6.61
C TRP A 83 -12.36 -11.10 -6.81
N ALA A 84 -12.37 -10.00 -6.07
CA ALA A 84 -11.33 -8.97 -6.14
C ALA A 84 -9.93 -9.56 -5.97
N GLY A 85 -9.67 -10.26 -4.88
CA GLY A 85 -8.38 -10.90 -4.68
C GLY A 85 -8.22 -12.17 -5.49
N GLY A 86 -9.20 -13.09 -5.45
CA GLY A 86 -9.14 -14.37 -6.15
C GLY A 86 -8.85 -14.21 -7.65
N GLY A 87 -9.58 -13.33 -8.32
CA GLY A 87 -9.39 -13.02 -9.74
C GLY A 87 -8.05 -12.36 -10.04
N ALA A 88 -7.65 -11.37 -9.22
CA ALA A 88 -6.38 -10.67 -9.41
C ALA A 88 -5.18 -11.61 -9.21
N PHE A 89 -5.16 -12.44 -8.16
CA PHE A 89 -4.11 -13.43 -7.95
C PHE A 89 -4.10 -14.50 -9.02
N PHE A 90 -5.26 -14.96 -9.48
CA PHE A 90 -5.36 -15.94 -10.56
C PHE A 90 -4.66 -15.43 -11.83
N VAL A 91 -4.99 -14.24 -12.29
CA VAL A 91 -4.36 -13.63 -13.48
C VAL A 91 -2.86 -13.38 -13.24
N PHE A 92 -2.50 -12.87 -12.08
CA PHE A 92 -1.10 -12.67 -11.70
C PHE A 92 -0.27 -13.96 -11.82
N PHE A 93 -0.77 -15.08 -11.29
CA PHE A 93 -0.07 -16.37 -11.36
C PHE A 93 -0.05 -16.95 -12.78
N ILE A 94 -1.07 -16.71 -13.62
CA ILE A 94 -1.03 -17.06 -15.03
C ILE A 94 0.11 -16.34 -15.72
N ILE A 95 0.27 -15.04 -15.49
CA ILE A 95 1.36 -14.25 -16.06
C ILE A 95 2.71 -14.79 -15.63
N LEU A 96 2.91 -15.06 -14.34
CA LEU A 96 4.16 -15.65 -13.85
C LEU A 96 4.45 -17.01 -14.49
N LYS A 97 3.41 -17.82 -14.71
CA LYS A 97 3.55 -19.14 -15.37
C LYS A 97 3.91 -18.99 -16.85
N VAL A 98 3.25 -18.10 -17.58
CA VAL A 98 3.51 -17.85 -19.01
C VAL A 98 4.95 -17.40 -19.26
N PHE A 99 5.47 -16.53 -18.40
CA PHE A 99 6.83 -16.04 -18.51
C PHE A 99 7.88 -16.97 -17.85
N ASN A 100 7.48 -18.14 -17.31
CA ASN A 100 8.36 -19.09 -16.61
C ASN A 100 9.23 -18.44 -15.50
N PHE A 101 8.69 -17.44 -14.83
CA PHE A 101 9.44 -16.69 -13.82
C PHE A 101 9.46 -17.41 -12.47
N SER A 102 10.68 -17.56 -11.92
CA SER A 102 10.90 -17.98 -10.55
C SER A 102 11.52 -16.85 -9.73
N ALA A 103 10.74 -16.27 -8.84
CA ALA A 103 11.23 -15.25 -7.92
C ALA A 103 12.41 -15.74 -7.07
N SER A 104 12.43 -17.01 -6.69
CA SER A 104 13.48 -17.61 -5.86
C SER A 104 14.86 -17.52 -6.51
N CYS A 105 14.93 -17.64 -7.84
CA CYS A 105 16.18 -17.52 -8.58
C CYS A 105 16.73 -16.09 -8.52
N TRP A 106 15.89 -15.09 -8.75
CA TRP A 106 16.28 -13.69 -8.68
C TRP A 106 16.76 -13.31 -7.27
N PHE A 107 16.10 -13.79 -6.22
CA PHE A 107 16.49 -13.47 -4.84
C PHE A 107 17.88 -14.02 -4.46
N ARG A 108 18.32 -15.12 -5.06
CA ARG A 108 19.64 -15.74 -4.82
C ARG A 108 20.77 -15.13 -5.66
N ASN A 109 20.46 -14.46 -6.75
CA ASN A 109 21.43 -13.92 -7.67
C ASN A 109 22.33 -12.87 -7.02
N TYR A 110 23.62 -12.95 -7.38
CA TYR A 110 24.69 -12.10 -6.89
C TYR A 110 24.82 -10.83 -7.72
N VAL A 111 25.11 -9.71 -7.07
CA VAL A 111 25.48 -8.46 -7.78
C VAL A 111 26.65 -7.79 -7.09
N ILE A 112 27.62 -7.35 -7.87
CA ILE A 112 28.73 -6.54 -7.41
C ILE A 112 28.25 -5.09 -7.34
N ILE A 113 28.39 -4.47 -6.17
CA ILE A 113 28.12 -3.02 -6.00
C ILE A 113 29.31 -2.27 -6.61
N ARG A 114 29.01 -1.44 -7.61
CA ARG A 114 29.99 -0.59 -8.29
C ARG A 114 30.05 0.78 -7.62
N ASN A 115 31.17 1.50 -7.79
CA ASN A 115 31.29 2.87 -7.30
C ASN A 115 30.22 3.80 -7.90
N VAL A 116 29.84 3.58 -9.15
CA VAL A 116 28.72 4.27 -9.82
C VAL A 116 27.40 4.17 -9.03
N ASP A 117 27.11 3.00 -8.46
CA ASP A 117 25.87 2.82 -7.66
C ASP A 117 25.90 3.68 -6.38
N VAL A 118 27.07 3.85 -5.79
CA VAL A 118 27.27 4.73 -4.61
C VAL A 118 27.10 6.20 -4.99
N ILE A 119 27.72 6.63 -6.10
CA ILE A 119 27.61 8.02 -6.60
C ILE A 119 26.15 8.36 -6.89
N ILE A 120 25.42 7.48 -7.59
CA ILE A 120 24.00 7.70 -7.87
C ILE A 120 23.18 7.77 -6.58
N SER A 121 23.48 6.93 -5.58
CA SER A 121 22.80 6.99 -4.30
C SER A 121 23.03 8.33 -3.57
N HIS A 122 24.24 8.90 -3.67
CA HIS A 122 24.52 10.23 -3.12
C HIS A 122 23.82 11.35 -3.90
N PHE A 123 23.73 11.23 -5.22
CA PHE A 123 23.00 12.19 -6.05
C PHE A 123 21.48 12.19 -5.71
N LEU A 124 20.89 11.00 -5.60
CA LEU A 124 19.49 10.89 -5.19
C LEU A 124 19.26 11.42 -3.76
N PHE A 125 20.22 11.19 -2.86
CA PHE A 125 20.15 11.74 -1.51
C PHE A 125 20.19 13.27 -1.51
N PHE A 126 20.99 13.89 -2.37
CA PHE A 126 21.00 15.35 -2.53
C PHE A 126 19.63 15.87 -3.00
N ILE A 127 19.01 15.22 -4.00
CA ILE A 127 17.65 15.58 -4.44
C ILE A 127 16.64 15.39 -3.30
N PHE A 128 16.78 14.31 -2.53
CA PHE A 128 15.92 14.07 -1.35
C PHE A 128 16.01 15.20 -0.34
N VAL A 129 17.21 15.67 0.00
CA VAL A 129 17.39 16.76 0.97
C VAL A 129 16.73 18.06 0.47
N ILE A 130 16.88 18.41 -0.81
CA ILE A 130 16.23 19.59 -1.39
C ILE A 130 14.71 19.45 -1.33
N SER A 131 14.17 18.29 -1.73
CA SER A 131 12.72 18.03 -1.69
C SER A 131 12.19 18.02 -0.25
N LEU A 132 12.98 17.55 0.72
CA LEU A 132 12.63 17.56 2.13
C LEU A 132 12.50 18.97 2.69
N ILE A 133 13.44 19.85 2.38
CA ILE A 133 13.39 21.26 2.82
C ILE A 133 12.12 21.92 2.28
N TYR A 134 11.81 21.72 1.00
CA TYR A 134 10.60 22.26 0.40
C TYR A 134 9.33 21.64 0.99
N TYR A 135 9.33 20.34 1.22
CA TYR A 135 8.21 19.66 1.87
C TYR A 135 7.93 20.22 3.25
N LEU A 136 8.96 20.38 4.09
CA LEU A 136 8.81 20.96 5.44
C LEU A 136 8.26 22.40 5.39
N TYR A 137 8.64 23.17 4.39
CA TYR A 137 8.11 24.53 4.18
C TYR A 137 6.59 24.49 3.87
N ILE A 138 6.14 23.58 3.01
CA ILE A 138 4.72 23.48 2.63
C ILE A 138 3.85 23.02 3.81
N ILE A 139 4.33 22.06 4.60
CA ILE A 139 3.51 21.47 5.68
C ILE A 139 3.53 22.30 6.98
N TYR A 140 4.32 23.37 7.04
CA TYR A 140 4.42 24.18 8.28
C TYR A 140 3.11 24.93 8.59
N PRO A 141 2.60 24.93 9.86
CA PRO A 141 3.04 24.03 10.93
C PRO A 141 2.58 22.58 10.68
N SER A 142 3.49 21.63 10.93
CA SER A 142 3.16 20.21 10.77
C SER A 142 2.28 19.70 11.93
N PRO A 143 1.51 18.64 11.73
CA PRO A 143 0.75 17.97 12.80
C PRO A 143 1.60 17.63 14.02
N PHE A 144 2.86 17.26 13.81
CA PHE A 144 3.79 16.97 14.90
C PHE A 144 4.16 18.21 15.72
N ILE A 145 4.42 19.32 15.06
CA ILE A 145 4.70 20.60 15.73
C ILE A 145 3.46 21.06 16.51
N MET A 146 2.29 21.03 15.88
CA MET A 146 1.02 21.37 16.54
C MET A 146 0.77 20.52 17.80
N ALA A 147 1.12 19.23 17.75
CA ALA A 147 0.99 18.34 18.92
C ALA A 147 1.97 18.73 20.06
N ILE A 148 3.18 19.19 19.74
CA ILE A 148 4.14 19.70 20.74
C ILE A 148 3.64 21.00 21.35
N ASP A 149 3.03 21.88 20.53
CA ASP A 149 2.47 23.16 20.98
C ASP A 149 1.16 23.01 21.76
N GLY A 150 0.67 21.76 21.96
CA GLY A 150 -0.51 21.47 22.77
C GLY A 150 -1.83 21.82 22.07
N VAL A 151 -1.84 21.89 20.75
CA VAL A 151 -3.05 22.12 19.95
C VAL A 151 -4.00 20.93 20.10
N ASP A 152 -5.33 21.20 20.05
CA ASP A 152 -6.35 20.16 20.19
C ASP A 152 -6.22 19.06 19.12
N SER A 153 -6.52 17.83 19.53
CA SER A 153 -6.40 16.62 18.69
C SER A 153 -7.28 16.70 17.43
N GLN A 154 -8.42 17.39 17.50
CA GLN A 154 -9.31 17.59 16.35
C GLN A 154 -8.69 18.52 15.30
N GLU A 155 -8.10 19.63 15.71
CA GLU A 155 -7.40 20.54 14.81
C GLU A 155 -6.19 19.87 14.15
N ILE A 156 -5.44 19.07 14.92
CA ILE A 156 -4.33 18.26 14.39
C ILE A 156 -4.83 17.29 13.32
N ALA A 157 -5.98 16.62 13.56
CA ALA A 157 -6.58 15.70 12.60
C ALA A 157 -7.02 16.44 11.31
N ILE A 158 -7.65 17.60 11.42
CA ILE A 158 -8.04 18.43 10.27
C ILE A 158 -6.79 18.87 9.48
N ARG A 159 -5.74 19.34 10.17
CA ARG A 159 -4.49 19.74 9.50
C ARG A 159 -3.84 18.57 8.78
N ARG A 160 -3.81 17.39 9.37
CA ARG A 160 -3.31 16.16 8.73
C ARG A 160 -4.06 15.83 7.44
N ILE A 161 -5.39 15.94 7.46
CA ILE A 161 -6.24 15.73 6.28
C ILE A 161 -5.91 16.77 5.21
N ALA A 162 -5.78 18.04 5.58
CA ALA A 162 -5.43 19.11 4.65
C ALA A 162 -4.09 18.85 3.95
N ILE A 163 -3.07 18.41 4.69
CA ILE A 163 -1.75 18.08 4.13
C ILE A 163 -1.80 16.85 3.23
N THR A 164 -2.54 15.81 3.60
CA THR A 164 -2.55 14.55 2.84
C THR A 164 -3.50 14.57 1.65
N ARG A 165 -4.53 15.43 1.65
CA ARG A 165 -5.61 15.39 0.67
C ARG A 165 -5.82 16.69 -0.11
N ASN A 166 -5.52 17.84 0.48
CA ASN A 166 -5.85 19.17 -0.07
C ASN A 166 -4.61 20.02 -0.30
N LEU A 167 -3.52 19.47 -0.83
CA LEU A 167 -2.33 20.28 -1.15
C LEU A 167 -2.54 21.33 -2.25
N GLY A 168 -3.79 21.46 -2.74
CA GLY A 168 -4.28 22.59 -3.55
C GLY A 168 -3.66 22.73 -4.94
N ASP A 169 -2.36 22.66 -5.04
CA ASP A 169 -1.60 22.78 -6.27
C ASP A 169 -1.02 21.42 -6.71
N LEU A 170 -1.17 21.11 -7.98
CA LEU A 170 -0.61 19.91 -8.59
C LEU A 170 0.90 19.79 -8.37
N GLY A 171 1.65 20.91 -8.46
CA GLY A 171 3.09 20.92 -8.22
C GLY A 171 3.45 20.44 -6.83
N ASN A 172 2.73 20.86 -5.82
CA ASN A 172 2.94 20.44 -4.44
C ASN A 172 2.70 18.95 -4.23
N THR A 173 1.65 18.38 -4.86
CA THR A 173 1.35 16.95 -4.78
C THR A 173 2.51 16.09 -5.32
N TYR A 174 3.07 16.45 -6.47
CA TYR A 174 4.20 15.71 -7.05
C TYR A 174 5.48 15.84 -6.24
N ILE A 175 5.76 17.02 -5.68
CA ILE A 175 6.96 17.22 -4.85
C ILE A 175 6.85 16.45 -3.55
N VAL A 176 5.68 16.44 -2.93
CA VAL A 176 5.42 15.65 -1.71
C VAL A 176 5.55 14.16 -2.00
N ALA A 177 4.96 13.67 -3.10
CA ALA A 177 5.10 12.29 -3.52
C ALA A 177 6.57 11.94 -3.82
N MET A 178 7.30 12.82 -4.50
CA MET A 178 8.74 12.66 -4.79
C MET A 178 9.57 12.59 -3.50
N CYS A 179 9.31 13.49 -2.55
CA CYS A 179 10.01 13.49 -1.25
C CYS A 179 9.78 12.16 -0.51
N ASN A 180 8.53 11.71 -0.44
CA ASN A 180 8.17 10.45 0.18
C ASN A 180 8.84 9.25 -0.49
N ILE A 181 8.83 9.17 -1.83
CA ILE A 181 9.46 8.07 -2.56
C ILE A 181 10.97 8.07 -2.38
N LEU A 182 11.62 9.23 -2.48
CA LEU A 182 13.07 9.37 -2.32
C LEU A 182 13.53 8.99 -0.92
N LEU A 183 12.73 9.28 0.12
CA LEU A 183 12.96 8.80 1.48
C LEU A 183 13.20 7.29 1.52
N TYR A 184 12.29 6.52 0.94
CA TYR A 184 12.41 5.06 0.90
C TYR A 184 13.57 4.61 0.02
N ILE A 185 13.71 5.17 -1.19
CA ILE A 185 14.73 4.75 -2.14
C ILE A 185 16.14 5.03 -1.61
N CYS A 186 16.39 6.20 -1.04
CA CYS A 186 17.69 6.55 -0.48
C CYS A 186 18.04 5.67 0.72
N SER A 187 17.12 5.55 1.68
CA SER A 187 17.35 4.73 2.88
C SER A 187 17.61 3.28 2.54
N TYR A 188 16.80 2.70 1.64
CA TYR A 188 16.95 1.29 1.26
C TYR A 188 18.18 1.06 0.37
N SER A 189 18.55 2.02 -0.47
CA SER A 189 19.79 1.92 -1.25
C SER A 189 21.01 1.88 -0.33
N TYR A 190 21.11 2.77 0.65
CA TYR A 190 22.21 2.74 1.62
C TYR A 190 22.14 1.53 2.56
N LEU A 191 20.93 1.10 2.94
CA LEU A 191 20.76 -0.12 3.74
C LEU A 191 21.27 -1.35 2.99
N TYR A 192 20.99 -1.46 1.69
CA TYR A 192 21.47 -2.53 0.85
C TYR A 192 23.00 -2.47 0.68
N ILE A 193 23.57 -1.28 0.38
CA ILE A 193 25.02 -1.08 0.24
C ILE A 193 25.73 -1.45 1.54
N TYR A 194 25.25 -0.95 2.68
CA TYR A 194 25.84 -1.25 3.98
C TYR A 194 25.72 -2.73 4.35
N GLY A 195 24.55 -3.30 4.17
CA GLY A 195 24.29 -4.71 4.46
C GLY A 195 25.17 -5.67 3.69
N TYR A 196 25.52 -5.31 2.45
CA TYR A 196 26.34 -6.11 1.55
C TYR A 196 27.84 -5.86 1.71
N SER A 197 28.30 -4.60 1.70
CA SER A 197 29.72 -4.21 1.60
C SER A 197 30.27 -3.46 2.81
N ARG A 198 29.42 -3.17 3.81
CA ARG A 198 29.75 -2.34 4.98
C ARG A 198 30.17 -0.89 4.65
N ARG A 199 30.00 -0.46 3.40
CA ARG A 199 30.26 0.90 2.94
C ARG A 199 29.08 1.83 3.31
N CYS A 200 29.31 3.14 3.29
CA CYS A 200 28.29 4.18 3.47
C CYS A 200 27.55 4.14 4.83
N LYS A 201 28.22 3.73 5.92
CA LYS A 201 27.63 3.67 7.26
C LYS A 201 27.02 5.02 7.70
N TYR A 202 27.77 6.10 7.53
CA TYR A 202 27.32 7.43 7.95
C TYR A 202 26.15 7.92 7.11
N SER A 203 26.20 7.71 5.79
CA SER A 203 25.07 8.06 4.91
C SER A 203 23.80 7.30 5.28
N LEU A 204 23.93 6.01 5.67
CA LEU A 204 22.81 5.22 6.18
C LEU A 204 22.23 5.82 7.46
N VAL A 205 23.09 6.17 8.45
CA VAL A 205 22.61 6.73 9.72
C VAL A 205 21.89 8.07 9.49
N ILE A 206 22.47 8.94 8.66
CA ILE A 206 21.86 10.23 8.34
C ILE A 206 20.51 10.04 7.62
N THR A 207 20.43 9.14 6.63
CA THR A 207 19.18 8.90 5.92
C THR A 207 18.12 8.26 6.83
N LEU A 208 18.48 7.36 7.72
CA LEU A 208 17.55 6.79 8.69
C LEU A 208 17.00 7.85 9.64
N PHE A 209 17.87 8.75 10.14
CA PHE A 209 17.45 9.85 10.99
C PHE A 209 16.47 10.78 10.28
N LEU A 210 16.82 11.25 9.05
CA LEU A 210 15.96 12.12 8.26
C LEU A 210 14.64 11.42 7.89
N SER A 211 14.68 10.11 7.65
CA SER A 211 13.48 9.32 7.36
C SER A 211 12.55 9.24 8.57
N CYS A 212 13.07 8.94 9.74
CA CYS A 212 12.29 8.94 10.97
C CYS A 212 11.69 10.32 11.24
N PHE A 213 12.50 11.38 11.09
CA PHE A 213 12.06 12.75 11.25
C PHE A 213 10.88 13.10 10.32
N LEU A 214 10.99 12.77 9.03
CA LEU A 214 9.92 13.06 8.06
C LEU A 214 8.65 12.24 8.33
N LEU A 215 8.79 10.96 8.67
CA LEU A 215 7.65 10.07 8.92
C LEU A 215 6.84 10.47 10.15
N ILE A 216 7.47 11.14 11.13
CA ILE A 216 6.79 11.61 12.34
C ILE A 216 5.98 12.88 12.06
N GLN A 217 6.34 13.71 11.06
CA GLN A 217 5.73 15.03 10.82
C GLN A 217 4.20 14.97 10.66
N ASN A 218 3.68 13.96 10.00
CA ASN A 218 2.22 13.81 9.79
C ASN A 218 1.50 13.09 10.94
N SER A 219 2.23 12.65 11.99
CA SER A 219 1.67 11.91 13.13
C SER A 219 0.85 10.66 12.73
N GLU A 220 1.21 10.05 11.58
CA GLU A 220 0.58 8.84 11.07
C GLU A 220 1.41 7.59 11.38
N LYS A 221 0.74 6.53 11.86
CA LYS A 221 1.41 5.26 12.24
C LYS A 221 1.70 4.38 11.01
N GLY A 222 0.84 4.43 10.00
CA GLY A 222 0.93 3.59 8.80
C GLY A 222 2.24 3.75 8.02
N PRO A 223 2.69 4.97 7.68
CA PRO A 223 3.94 5.19 6.95
C PRO A 223 5.17 4.60 7.64
N ILE A 224 5.23 4.68 8.98
CA ILE A 224 6.33 4.10 9.78
C ILE A 224 6.33 2.57 9.63
N PHE A 225 5.16 1.94 9.74
CA PHE A 225 5.02 0.49 9.56
C PHE A 225 5.49 0.05 8.16
N PHE A 226 5.06 0.72 7.10
CA PHE A 226 5.48 0.40 5.74
C PHE A 226 6.97 0.63 5.50
N TYR A 227 7.52 1.66 6.12
CA TYR A 227 8.96 1.91 6.06
C TYR A 227 9.76 0.77 6.68
N VAL A 228 9.40 0.32 7.87
CA VAL A 228 10.05 -0.81 8.54
C VAL A 228 9.89 -2.10 7.73
N LEU A 229 8.69 -2.37 7.20
CA LEU A 229 8.41 -3.53 6.38
C LEU A 229 9.32 -3.59 5.14
N GLY A 230 9.44 -2.49 4.40
CA GLY A 230 10.32 -2.40 3.24
C GLY A 230 11.81 -2.47 3.62
N ALA A 231 12.21 -1.90 4.76
CA ALA A 231 13.57 -2.05 5.27
C ALA A 231 13.92 -3.52 5.57
N LEU A 232 12.99 -4.29 6.13
CA LEU A 232 13.17 -5.73 6.36
C LEU A 232 13.32 -6.49 5.03
N VAL A 233 12.50 -6.20 4.01
CA VAL A 233 12.65 -6.78 2.66
C VAL A 233 14.05 -6.48 2.11
N CYS A 234 14.46 -5.21 2.14
CA CYS A 234 15.76 -4.76 1.66
C CYS A 234 16.93 -5.42 2.41
N TRP A 235 16.83 -5.48 3.74
CA TRP A 235 17.84 -6.13 4.59
C TRP A 235 18.00 -7.61 4.28
N GLY A 236 16.88 -8.35 4.14
CA GLY A 236 16.91 -9.76 3.73
C GLY A 236 17.65 -9.95 2.40
N MET A 237 17.34 -9.09 1.41
CA MET A 237 18.01 -9.13 0.10
C MET A 237 19.50 -8.80 0.18
N SER A 238 19.92 -7.88 1.05
CA SER A 238 21.34 -7.55 1.26
C SER A 238 22.13 -8.72 1.86
N LYS A 239 21.48 -9.55 2.67
CA LYS A 239 22.05 -10.76 3.27
C LYS A 239 21.89 -12.01 2.40
N ARG A 240 21.29 -11.90 1.22
CA ARG A 240 20.96 -13.03 0.33
C ARG A 240 20.08 -14.09 0.98
N LYS A 241 19.43 -13.76 2.06
CA LYS A 241 18.56 -14.63 2.82
C LYS A 241 17.21 -13.94 2.97
N MET A 242 16.20 -14.51 2.36
CA MET A 242 14.87 -13.98 2.55
C MET A 242 14.42 -14.19 4.00
N ILE A 243 13.82 -13.17 4.56
CA ILE A 243 13.20 -13.26 5.88
C ILE A 243 11.94 -14.09 5.69
N LYS A 244 11.84 -15.20 6.39
CA LYS A 244 10.62 -16.01 6.42
C LYS A 244 9.59 -15.32 7.30
N VAL A 245 8.35 -15.28 6.82
CA VAL A 245 7.22 -14.91 7.65
C VAL A 245 6.88 -16.14 8.48
N ASP A 246 7.42 -16.20 9.68
CA ASP A 246 7.17 -17.26 10.64
C ASP A 246 6.28 -16.78 11.79
N VAL A 247 5.84 -17.70 12.62
CA VAL A 247 4.97 -17.41 13.77
C VAL A 247 5.63 -16.42 14.73
N ARG A 248 6.96 -16.45 14.88
CA ARG A 248 7.69 -15.55 15.79
C ARG A 248 7.64 -14.11 15.32
N LEU A 249 7.87 -13.88 14.02
CA LEU A 249 7.77 -12.55 13.41
C LEU A 249 6.33 -12.02 13.52
N SER A 250 5.35 -12.87 13.22
CA SER A 250 3.93 -12.51 13.30
C SER A 250 3.50 -12.17 14.72
N LEU A 251 3.89 -12.97 15.71
CA LEU A 251 3.64 -12.68 17.13
C LEU A 251 4.34 -11.40 17.58
N GLY A 252 5.58 -11.16 17.15
CA GLY A 252 6.30 -9.93 17.47
C GLY A 252 5.60 -8.68 16.94
N ILE A 253 5.12 -8.72 15.70
CA ILE A 253 4.34 -7.62 15.10
C ILE A 253 3.02 -7.43 15.85
N PHE A 254 2.30 -8.52 16.12
CA PHE A 254 1.02 -8.45 16.83
C PHE A 254 1.20 -7.90 18.27
N SER A 255 2.22 -8.35 18.99
CA SER A 255 2.54 -7.84 20.33
C SER A 255 2.88 -6.35 20.32
N LEU A 256 3.60 -5.89 19.26
CA LEU A 256 3.90 -4.47 19.10
C LEU A 256 2.63 -3.65 18.84
N ILE A 257 1.71 -4.15 18.01
CA ILE A 257 0.42 -3.50 17.78
C ILE A 257 -0.38 -3.41 19.08
N LEU A 258 -0.49 -4.51 19.83
CA LEU A 258 -1.18 -4.53 21.11
C LEU A 258 -0.57 -3.54 22.11
N LEU A 259 0.75 -3.49 22.19
CA LEU A 259 1.46 -2.55 23.07
C LEU A 259 1.15 -1.10 22.68
N MET A 260 1.14 -0.78 21.38
CA MET A 260 0.79 0.54 20.88
C MET A 260 -0.66 0.93 21.25
N TYR A 261 -1.60 0.01 21.15
CA TYR A 261 -2.99 0.26 21.57
C TYR A 261 -3.11 0.42 23.08
N TYR A 262 -2.41 -0.40 23.84
CA TYR A 262 -2.38 -0.30 25.29
C TYR A 262 -1.85 1.06 25.78
N LEU A 263 -0.78 1.54 25.16
CA LEU A 263 -0.14 2.81 25.55
C LEU A 263 -0.92 4.06 25.08
N PHE A 264 -1.62 3.99 23.93
CA PHE A 264 -2.16 5.20 23.29
C PHE A 264 -3.68 5.23 23.16
N VAL A 265 -4.38 4.12 23.45
CA VAL A 265 -5.84 4.05 23.27
C VAL A 265 -6.56 3.73 24.57
N SER A 266 -6.24 2.61 25.21
CA SER A 266 -6.89 2.18 26.46
C SER A 266 -6.02 1.15 27.19
N SER A 267 -6.17 1.08 28.51
CA SER A 267 -5.59 0.01 29.34
C SER A 267 -6.51 -1.22 29.46
N ASP A 268 -7.76 -1.15 28.96
CA ASP A 268 -8.69 -2.30 28.94
C ASP A 268 -8.41 -3.19 27.73
N PHE A 269 -7.95 -4.41 27.98
CA PHE A 269 -7.64 -5.39 26.95
C PHE A 269 -8.86 -5.82 26.13
N ASN A 270 -10.04 -5.94 26.75
CA ASN A 270 -11.26 -6.32 26.02
C ASN A 270 -11.64 -5.24 25.01
N LEU A 271 -11.56 -3.97 25.43
CA LEU A 271 -11.80 -2.84 24.53
C LEU A 271 -10.76 -2.80 23.41
N ILE A 272 -9.47 -3.03 23.73
CA ILE A 272 -8.41 -3.08 22.71
C ILE A 272 -8.68 -4.18 21.68
N PHE A 273 -9.03 -5.39 22.11
CA PHE A 273 -9.31 -6.51 21.23
C PHE A 273 -10.51 -6.22 20.32
N ASN A 274 -11.59 -5.68 20.86
CA ASN A 274 -12.77 -5.31 20.06
C ASN A 274 -12.45 -4.23 19.04
N LEU A 275 -11.71 -3.18 19.43
CA LEU A 275 -11.29 -2.12 18.52
C LEU A 275 -10.33 -2.64 17.42
N LEU A 276 -9.41 -3.53 17.77
CA LEU A 276 -8.51 -4.15 16.79
C LEU A 276 -9.26 -5.06 15.83
N PHE A 277 -10.17 -5.89 16.36
CA PHE A 277 -11.02 -6.77 15.56
C PHE A 277 -11.83 -5.97 14.55
N ASP A 278 -12.58 -4.99 15.02
CA ASP A 278 -13.39 -4.13 14.16
C ASP A 278 -12.55 -3.40 13.13
N ARG A 279 -11.43 -2.82 13.51
CA ARG A 279 -10.64 -1.94 12.66
C ARG A 279 -9.77 -2.71 11.65
N ILE A 280 -9.26 -3.89 12.02
CA ILE A 280 -8.37 -4.68 11.15
C ILE A 280 -9.16 -5.61 10.22
N LEU A 281 -10.25 -6.20 10.70
CA LEU A 281 -10.97 -7.22 9.96
C LEU A 281 -12.25 -6.67 9.32
N ILE A 282 -13.09 -5.97 10.06
CA ILE A 282 -14.41 -5.55 9.59
C ILE A 282 -14.35 -4.23 8.82
N ALA A 283 -13.72 -3.21 9.38
CA ALA A 283 -13.66 -1.89 8.73
C ALA A 283 -12.93 -1.91 7.38
N GLN A 284 -12.04 -2.87 7.16
CA GLN A 284 -11.27 -2.97 5.91
C GLN A 284 -12.11 -3.50 4.73
N VAL A 285 -13.20 -4.19 4.99
CA VAL A 285 -14.11 -4.70 3.94
C VAL A 285 -15.40 -3.89 3.85
N ALA A 286 -15.66 -3.03 4.80
CA ALA A 286 -16.94 -2.32 4.93
C ALA A 286 -17.31 -1.53 3.66
N ALA A 287 -16.35 -0.82 3.04
CA ALA A 287 -16.64 -0.06 1.83
C ALA A 287 -17.11 -0.93 0.66
N VAL A 288 -16.74 -2.22 0.61
CA VAL A 288 -17.22 -3.14 -0.43
C VAL A 288 -18.72 -3.33 -0.31
N TYR A 289 -19.19 -3.61 0.89
CA TYR A 289 -20.62 -3.81 1.17
C TYR A 289 -21.42 -2.52 1.02
N LEU A 290 -20.93 -1.43 1.60
CA LEU A 290 -21.60 -0.14 1.56
C LEU A 290 -21.66 0.46 0.15
N SER A 291 -20.65 0.22 -0.68
CA SER A 291 -20.68 0.66 -2.07
C SER A 291 -21.75 -0.07 -2.87
N PHE A 292 -21.92 -1.37 -2.62
CA PHE A 292 -22.95 -2.17 -3.27
C PHE A 292 -24.38 -1.74 -2.83
N ASP A 293 -24.52 -1.33 -1.58
CA ASP A 293 -25.80 -0.79 -1.04
C ASP A 293 -26.13 0.59 -1.61
N PHE A 294 -25.12 1.47 -1.74
CA PHE A 294 -25.32 2.86 -2.11
C PHE A 294 -25.42 3.11 -3.62
N TYR A 295 -24.51 2.51 -4.40
CA TYR A 295 -24.46 2.69 -5.85
C TYR A 295 -25.32 1.61 -6.53
N ASN A 296 -26.59 1.95 -6.81
CA ASN A 296 -27.56 1.01 -7.39
C ASN A 296 -27.51 0.92 -8.92
N ASP A 297 -26.65 1.70 -9.59
CA ASP A 297 -26.53 1.71 -11.03
C ASP A 297 -25.61 0.59 -11.50
N GLU A 298 -26.17 -0.39 -12.20
CA GLU A 298 -25.43 -1.52 -12.76
C GLU A 298 -24.36 -1.11 -13.78
N PHE A 299 -24.50 0.05 -14.40
CA PHE A 299 -23.55 0.59 -15.39
C PHE A 299 -22.48 1.52 -14.81
N GLY A 300 -22.57 1.84 -13.52
CA GLY A 300 -21.66 2.72 -12.81
C GLY A 300 -22.10 4.17 -12.84
N THR A 301 -21.85 4.86 -11.72
CA THR A 301 -22.35 6.23 -11.49
C THR A 301 -21.28 7.28 -11.71
N LEU A 302 -20.03 6.97 -11.34
CA LEU A 302 -18.95 7.96 -11.26
C LEU A 302 -18.06 7.99 -12.50
N LEU A 303 -17.99 6.91 -13.26
CA LEU A 303 -17.08 6.74 -14.40
C LEU A 303 -15.64 7.18 -14.02
N PHE A 304 -15.03 8.08 -14.78
CA PHE A 304 -13.70 8.63 -14.51
C PHE A 304 -13.70 9.89 -13.62
N SER A 305 -14.87 10.41 -13.25
CA SER A 305 -14.97 11.65 -12.47
C SER A 305 -14.38 11.52 -11.05
N SER A 306 -14.38 10.30 -10.47
CA SER A 306 -13.75 10.02 -9.18
C SER A 306 -12.23 9.84 -9.25
N VAL A 307 -11.65 9.72 -10.44
CA VAL A 307 -10.21 9.61 -10.65
C VAL A 307 -9.59 10.98 -10.55
N GLN A 308 -9.03 11.29 -9.39
CA GLN A 308 -8.39 12.57 -9.14
C GLN A 308 -7.06 12.67 -9.90
N GLY A 309 -6.91 13.73 -10.68
CA GLY A 309 -5.65 13.98 -11.39
C GLY A 309 -5.78 15.03 -12.48
N PHE A 310 -4.66 15.71 -12.76
CA PHE A 310 -4.59 16.75 -13.78
C PHE A 310 -5.07 16.28 -15.15
N PHE A 311 -4.68 15.08 -15.55
CA PHE A 311 -5.01 14.53 -16.85
C PHE A 311 -6.52 14.45 -17.08
N PHE A 312 -7.27 13.94 -16.10
CA PHE A 312 -8.73 13.83 -16.20
C PHE A 312 -9.43 15.19 -16.17
N LYS A 313 -8.87 16.16 -15.40
CA LYS A 313 -9.35 17.54 -15.40
C LYS A 313 -9.15 18.20 -16.76
N VAL A 314 -8.01 17.97 -17.40
CA VAL A 314 -7.73 18.48 -18.77
C VAL A 314 -8.65 17.84 -19.80
N LEU A 315 -9.04 16.58 -19.62
CA LEU A 315 -10.01 15.89 -20.49
C LEU A 315 -11.46 16.36 -20.28
N GLY A 316 -11.70 17.31 -19.38
CA GLY A 316 -13.01 17.88 -19.14
C GLY A 316 -13.90 17.08 -18.18
N TYR A 317 -13.36 16.14 -17.43
CA TYR A 317 -14.11 15.45 -16.38
C TYR A 317 -14.20 16.31 -15.13
N ASP A 318 -15.42 16.57 -14.69
CA ASP A 318 -15.67 17.19 -13.39
C ASP A 318 -15.23 16.26 -12.28
N GLN A 319 -14.35 16.76 -11.40
CA GLN A 319 -13.78 15.95 -10.33
C GLN A 319 -14.76 15.84 -9.16
N VAL A 320 -15.17 14.62 -8.84
CA VAL A 320 -15.99 14.31 -7.66
C VAL A 320 -15.13 13.58 -6.61
N ALA A 321 -15.65 13.56 -5.38
CA ALA A 321 -14.98 12.83 -4.31
C ALA A 321 -14.92 11.33 -4.62
N PRO A 322 -13.83 10.62 -4.26
CA PRO A 322 -13.75 9.18 -4.38
C PRO A 322 -14.90 8.48 -3.65
N ALA A 323 -15.29 7.29 -4.14
CA ALA A 323 -16.39 6.52 -3.57
C ALA A 323 -16.25 6.32 -2.05
N SER A 324 -15.04 6.00 -1.56
CA SER A 324 -14.74 5.85 -0.13
C SER A 324 -15.07 7.09 0.71
N THR A 325 -14.86 8.29 0.16
CA THR A 325 -15.19 9.55 0.82
C THR A 325 -16.69 9.83 0.81
N VAL A 326 -17.37 9.51 -0.30
CA VAL A 326 -18.82 9.64 -0.42
C VAL A 326 -19.52 8.72 0.58
N LEU A 327 -19.14 7.45 0.62
CA LEU A 327 -19.68 6.47 1.56
C LEU A 327 -19.46 6.89 3.02
N MET A 328 -18.30 7.45 3.35
CA MET A 328 -18.02 7.98 4.69
C MET A 328 -18.99 9.11 5.06
N LYS A 329 -19.27 10.02 4.11
CA LYS A 329 -20.22 11.14 4.33
C LYS A 329 -21.66 10.68 4.52
N VAL A 330 -22.05 9.64 3.81
CA VAL A 330 -23.43 9.15 3.83
C VAL A 330 -23.70 8.29 5.07
N TYR A 331 -22.83 7.33 5.36
CA TYR A 331 -23.07 6.36 6.42
C TYR A 331 -22.51 6.76 7.79
N PHE A 332 -21.48 7.61 7.82
CA PHE A 332 -20.73 7.96 9.05
C PHE A 332 -20.43 9.46 9.14
N PRO A 333 -21.46 10.34 9.07
CA PRO A 333 -21.26 11.79 9.10
C PRO A 333 -20.56 12.26 10.39
N ASP A 334 -20.87 11.62 11.53
CA ASP A 334 -20.26 11.96 12.81
C ASP A 334 -18.75 11.69 12.86
N MET A 335 -18.28 10.66 12.15
CA MET A 335 -16.85 10.39 12.07
C MET A 335 -16.09 11.48 11.30
N ILE A 336 -16.74 12.14 10.33
CA ILE A 336 -16.13 13.24 9.59
C ILE A 336 -15.90 14.44 10.50
N LEU A 337 -16.84 14.75 11.38
CA LEU A 337 -16.72 15.80 12.37
C LEU A 337 -15.54 15.55 13.33
N ASN A 338 -15.21 14.29 13.55
CA ASN A 338 -14.09 13.86 14.39
C ASN A 338 -12.79 13.60 13.58
N GLY A 339 -12.65 14.18 12.38
CA GLY A 339 -11.45 14.07 11.54
C GLY A 339 -11.35 12.77 10.75
N GLY A 340 -12.44 12.04 10.55
CA GLY A 340 -12.52 10.94 9.59
C GLY A 340 -12.59 11.47 8.16
N TRP A 341 -12.06 10.72 7.19
CA TRP A 341 -12.02 11.17 5.80
C TRP A 341 -12.66 10.19 4.82
N ASN A 342 -12.29 8.91 4.91
CA ASN A 342 -12.76 7.87 4.02
C ASN A 342 -12.91 6.55 4.76
N ILE A 343 -13.82 5.71 4.27
CA ILE A 343 -13.93 4.33 4.72
C ILE A 343 -12.95 3.45 3.93
N ASN A 344 -12.35 2.48 4.62
CA ASN A 344 -11.47 1.53 3.96
C ASN A 344 -12.27 0.46 3.20
N GLY A 345 -11.68 -0.04 2.12
CA GLY A 345 -12.25 -1.13 1.33
C GLY A 345 -11.25 -1.64 0.31
N LEU A 346 -11.65 -2.69 -0.41
CA LEU A 346 -10.87 -3.19 -1.54
C LEU A 346 -11.13 -2.31 -2.76
N TYR A 347 -10.18 -2.25 -3.68
CA TYR A 347 -10.28 -1.49 -4.93
C TYR A 347 -11.60 -1.75 -5.70
N ILE A 348 -12.23 -2.90 -5.50
CA ILE A 348 -13.46 -3.29 -6.20
C ILE A 348 -14.65 -2.40 -5.84
N HIS A 349 -14.67 -1.77 -4.66
CA HIS A 349 -15.72 -0.83 -4.29
C HIS A 349 -15.67 0.45 -5.16
N GLU A 350 -14.47 0.93 -5.50
CA GLU A 350 -14.31 2.05 -6.44
C GLU A 350 -14.63 1.61 -7.86
N ALA A 351 -14.26 0.40 -8.25
CA ALA A 351 -14.56 -0.16 -9.57
C ALA A 351 -16.08 -0.31 -9.79
N TRP A 352 -16.81 -0.77 -8.76
CA TRP A 352 -18.27 -0.81 -8.77
C TRP A 352 -18.87 0.58 -8.90
N ALA A 353 -18.48 1.53 -8.06
CA ALA A 353 -18.99 2.90 -8.10
C ALA A 353 -18.72 3.59 -9.45
N ASN A 354 -17.57 3.32 -10.07
CA ASN A 354 -17.19 3.92 -11.35
C ASN A 354 -17.88 3.25 -12.55
N PHE A 355 -17.89 1.93 -12.63
CA PHE A 355 -18.22 1.20 -13.86
C PHE A 355 -19.24 0.06 -13.64
N GLY A 356 -19.90 0.00 -12.49
CA GLY A 356 -20.91 -1.01 -12.18
C GLY A 356 -20.38 -2.44 -12.34
N ILE A 357 -21.21 -3.30 -12.94
CA ILE A 357 -20.88 -4.72 -13.14
C ILE A 357 -19.63 -4.95 -14.01
N PHE A 358 -19.39 -4.08 -14.98
CA PHE A 358 -18.15 -4.14 -15.79
C PHE A 358 -16.91 -3.88 -14.93
N GLY A 359 -17.01 -2.91 -14.01
CA GLY A 359 -15.94 -2.65 -13.03
C GLY A 359 -15.65 -3.86 -12.17
N VAL A 360 -16.68 -4.55 -11.68
CA VAL A 360 -16.51 -5.75 -10.85
C VAL A 360 -15.84 -6.88 -11.64
N ILE A 361 -16.28 -7.15 -12.86
CA ILE A 361 -15.76 -8.27 -13.66
C ILE A 361 -14.33 -7.99 -14.12
N LEU A 362 -14.05 -6.79 -14.65
CA LEU A 362 -12.79 -6.49 -15.33
C LEU A 362 -11.69 -5.99 -14.40
N SER A 363 -12.02 -5.35 -13.28
CA SER A 363 -10.98 -4.76 -12.41
C SER A 363 -10.03 -5.80 -11.80
N PRO A 364 -10.44 -7.00 -11.35
CA PRO A 364 -9.49 -7.99 -10.87
C PRO A 364 -8.53 -8.48 -11.96
N LEU A 365 -9.02 -8.60 -13.20
CA LEU A 365 -8.19 -8.98 -14.33
C LEU A 365 -7.14 -7.89 -14.61
N TRP A 366 -7.56 -6.64 -14.65
CA TRP A 366 -6.70 -5.48 -14.85
C TRP A 366 -5.63 -5.38 -13.73
N VAL A 367 -6.05 -5.46 -12.48
CA VAL A 367 -5.16 -5.43 -11.31
C VAL A 367 -4.15 -6.57 -11.35
N GLY A 368 -4.59 -7.78 -11.68
CA GLY A 368 -3.71 -8.94 -11.84
C GLY A 368 -2.67 -8.76 -12.93
N ILE A 369 -3.08 -8.20 -14.09
CA ILE A 369 -2.18 -7.91 -15.22
C ILE A 369 -1.14 -6.87 -14.83
N ILE A 370 -1.54 -5.73 -14.29
CA ILE A 370 -0.63 -4.65 -13.93
C ILE A 370 0.38 -5.11 -12.86
N ASN A 371 -0.08 -5.77 -11.81
CA ASN A 371 0.80 -6.29 -10.76
C ASN A 371 1.76 -7.36 -11.30
N GLY A 372 1.29 -8.23 -12.20
CA GLY A 372 2.13 -9.21 -12.87
C GLY A 372 3.23 -8.56 -13.70
N ILE A 373 2.91 -7.56 -14.50
CA ILE A 373 3.86 -6.80 -15.32
C ILE A 373 4.87 -6.07 -14.43
N ILE A 374 4.40 -5.33 -13.42
CA ILE A 374 5.28 -4.61 -12.47
C ILE A 374 6.24 -5.58 -11.80
N PHE A 375 5.73 -6.71 -11.30
CA PHE A 375 6.56 -7.70 -10.63
C PHE A 375 7.63 -8.29 -11.56
N ILE A 376 7.24 -8.69 -12.78
CA ILE A 376 8.17 -9.23 -13.78
C ILE A 376 9.23 -8.19 -14.14
N LEU A 377 8.84 -6.94 -14.40
CA LEU A 377 9.79 -5.87 -14.71
C LEU A 377 10.81 -5.70 -13.57
N LEU A 378 10.34 -5.66 -12.32
CA LEU A 378 11.22 -5.48 -11.17
C LEU A 378 12.23 -6.63 -10.98
N ILE A 379 11.83 -7.88 -11.24
CA ILE A 379 12.72 -9.04 -11.08
C ILE A 379 13.50 -9.38 -12.34
N SER A 380 13.16 -8.82 -13.50
CA SER A 380 13.94 -8.97 -14.75
C SER A 380 15.21 -8.13 -14.75
N ILE A 381 15.24 -7.06 -13.97
CA ILE A 381 16.37 -6.14 -13.90
C ILE A 381 17.44 -6.70 -12.97
N LYS A 382 18.71 -6.53 -13.34
CA LYS A 382 19.84 -6.92 -12.49
C LYS A 382 19.77 -6.21 -11.15
N LYS A 383 19.96 -6.95 -10.06
CA LYS A 383 20.00 -6.37 -8.72
C LYS A 383 21.08 -5.32 -8.60
N ARG A 384 20.69 -4.10 -8.37
CA ARG A 384 21.53 -2.97 -7.99
C ARG A 384 20.90 -2.26 -6.80
N PRO A 385 21.62 -1.49 -5.99
CA PRO A 385 21.08 -0.83 -4.80
C PRO A 385 19.78 -0.09 -5.07
N PHE A 386 19.71 0.69 -6.14
CA PHE A 386 18.55 1.44 -6.55
C PHE A 386 17.33 0.54 -6.87
N TYR A 387 17.52 -0.54 -7.64
CA TYR A 387 16.41 -1.44 -7.99
C TYR A 387 15.95 -2.28 -6.82
N VAL A 388 16.87 -2.68 -5.94
CA VAL A 388 16.50 -3.35 -4.69
C VAL A 388 15.68 -2.40 -3.81
N ALA A 389 16.04 -1.13 -3.77
CA ALA A 389 15.28 -0.12 -3.03
C ALA A 389 13.87 0.06 -3.61
N ILE A 390 13.72 0.16 -4.93
CA ILE A 390 12.39 0.23 -5.58
C ILE A 390 11.59 -1.05 -5.30
N PHE A 391 12.19 -2.23 -5.45
CA PHE A 391 11.51 -3.49 -5.16
C PHE A 391 11.01 -3.54 -3.71
N SER A 392 11.84 -3.10 -2.76
CA SER A 392 11.48 -3.06 -1.34
C SER A 392 10.38 -2.04 -1.06
N TYR A 393 10.42 -0.87 -1.72
CA TYR A 393 9.39 0.14 -1.66
C TYR A 393 8.04 -0.39 -2.19
N VAL A 394 8.03 -0.94 -3.40
CA VAL A 394 6.82 -1.53 -4.01
C VAL A 394 6.28 -2.68 -3.14
N SER A 395 7.17 -3.52 -2.61
CA SER A 395 6.74 -4.61 -1.71
C SER A 395 6.10 -4.10 -0.43
N SER A 396 6.64 -3.04 0.18
CA SER A 396 6.06 -2.46 1.39
C SER A 396 4.71 -1.78 1.14
N ARG A 397 4.49 -1.31 -0.09
CA ARG A 397 3.26 -0.65 -0.53
C ARG A 397 2.22 -1.61 -1.13
N ALA A 398 2.44 -2.93 -1.03
CA ALA A 398 1.54 -3.93 -1.60
C ALA A 398 0.08 -3.83 -1.13
N ILE A 399 -0.17 -3.24 0.05
CA ILE A 399 -1.53 -2.95 0.54
C ILE A 399 -2.27 -1.97 -0.37
N PHE A 400 -1.59 -0.94 -0.90
CA PHE A 400 -2.21 0.07 -1.76
C PHE A 400 -2.69 -0.51 -3.10
N PHE A 401 -2.10 -1.65 -3.50
CA PHE A 401 -2.57 -2.43 -4.64
C PHE A 401 -3.88 -3.20 -4.36
N LEU A 402 -4.40 -3.15 -3.14
CA LEU A 402 -5.69 -3.72 -2.77
C LEU A 402 -6.76 -2.67 -2.53
N THR A 403 -6.39 -1.43 -2.19
CA THR A 403 -7.34 -0.47 -1.61
C THR A 403 -7.94 0.51 -2.60
N SER A 404 -7.30 0.81 -3.73
CA SER A 404 -7.81 1.81 -4.68
C SER A 404 -7.72 1.36 -6.13
N PHE A 405 -8.86 1.33 -6.83
CA PHE A 405 -8.93 1.10 -8.27
C PHE A 405 -8.47 2.33 -9.05
N ASN A 406 -8.78 3.52 -8.56
CA ASN A 406 -8.39 4.77 -9.19
C ASN A 406 -6.86 4.90 -9.29
N ALA A 407 -6.12 4.36 -8.33
CA ALA A 407 -4.66 4.31 -8.36
C ALA A 407 -4.08 3.44 -9.49
N TYR A 408 -4.85 2.49 -10.05
CA TYR A 408 -4.46 1.72 -11.24
C TYR A 408 -4.74 2.44 -12.55
N ILE A 409 -5.54 3.49 -12.52
CA ILE A 409 -5.82 4.35 -13.67
C ILE A 409 -4.84 5.51 -13.69
N TYR A 410 -4.65 6.15 -12.54
CA TYR A 410 -3.75 7.29 -12.39
C TYR A 410 -3.12 7.30 -11.00
N ASN A 411 -1.78 7.25 -10.95
CA ASN A 411 -1.02 7.27 -9.71
C ASN A 411 0.24 8.12 -9.85
N PRO A 412 0.33 9.28 -9.18
CA PRO A 412 1.51 10.13 -9.20
C PRO A 412 2.78 9.42 -8.71
N GLU A 413 2.68 8.52 -7.74
CA GLU A 413 3.85 7.76 -7.24
C GLU A 413 4.45 6.86 -8.32
N VAL A 414 3.61 6.19 -9.12
CA VAL A 414 4.07 5.35 -10.23
C VAL A 414 4.79 6.19 -11.28
N ILE A 415 4.25 7.35 -11.63
CA ILE A 415 4.86 8.29 -12.58
C ILE A 415 6.25 8.70 -12.08
N ILE A 416 6.37 9.08 -10.82
CA ILE A 416 7.65 9.48 -10.22
C ILE A 416 8.64 8.32 -10.21
N VAL A 417 8.23 7.11 -9.85
CA VAL A 417 9.11 5.93 -9.88
C VAL A 417 9.63 5.68 -11.29
N VAL A 418 8.77 5.79 -12.31
CA VAL A 418 9.17 5.65 -13.72
C VAL A 418 10.19 6.73 -14.10
N ILE A 419 9.94 8.00 -13.75
CA ILE A 419 10.89 9.10 -13.99
C ILE A 419 12.24 8.82 -13.31
N LEU A 420 12.24 8.38 -12.06
CA LEU A 420 13.46 8.05 -11.33
C LEU A 420 14.23 6.89 -11.97
N ILE A 421 13.53 5.90 -12.54
CA ILE A 421 14.15 4.82 -13.31
C ILE A 421 14.82 5.38 -14.57
N PHE A 422 14.19 6.28 -15.31
CA PHE A 422 14.80 6.93 -16.47
C PHE A 422 16.02 7.77 -16.09
N ILE A 423 15.94 8.57 -15.03
CA ILE A 423 17.09 9.34 -14.50
C ILE A 423 18.24 8.41 -14.14
N TYR A 424 17.95 7.29 -13.48
CA TYR A 424 18.96 6.30 -13.11
C TYR A 424 19.68 5.72 -14.34
N PHE A 425 18.94 5.33 -15.38
CA PHE A 425 19.55 4.83 -16.63
C PHE A 425 20.38 5.89 -17.34
N PHE A 426 19.90 7.12 -17.39
CA PHE A 426 20.63 8.24 -17.96
C PHE A 426 21.96 8.46 -17.22
N LEU A 427 21.94 8.52 -15.90
CA LEU A 427 23.15 8.71 -15.08
C LEU A 427 24.16 7.57 -15.28
N ILE A 428 23.69 6.32 -15.36
CA ILE A 428 24.59 5.18 -15.67
C ILE A 428 25.23 5.35 -17.05
N GLY A 429 24.48 5.80 -18.04
CA GLY A 429 24.99 6.06 -19.40
C GLY A 429 26.08 7.10 -19.38
N VAL A 430 25.85 8.26 -18.76
CA VAL A 430 26.81 9.37 -18.65
C VAL A 430 28.07 8.94 -17.92
N LEU A 431 27.94 8.29 -16.76
CA LEU A 431 29.08 7.87 -15.94
C LEU A 431 29.95 6.80 -16.64
N LYS A 432 29.34 5.90 -17.43
CA LYS A 432 30.09 4.92 -18.22
C LYS A 432 30.90 5.55 -19.37
N ILE A 433 30.37 6.61 -19.98
CA ILE A 433 31.08 7.35 -21.01
C ILE A 433 32.29 8.03 -20.39
N TYR A 434 32.13 8.65 -19.22
CA TYR A 434 33.21 9.31 -18.49
C TYR A 434 34.31 8.34 -18.07
N GLU A 435 33.97 7.14 -17.56
CA GLU A 435 34.95 6.09 -17.24
C GLU A 435 35.77 5.65 -18.46
N LYS A 436 35.13 5.58 -19.65
CA LYS A 436 35.83 5.21 -20.90
C LYS A 436 36.71 6.30 -21.47
N SER A 437 36.39 7.57 -21.25
CA SER A 437 37.18 8.70 -21.75
C SER A 437 38.44 8.99 -20.91
N ASN A 438 38.56 8.42 -19.74
CA ASN A 438 39.69 8.60 -18.82
C ASN A 438 40.64 7.36 -18.81
N ILE A 439 40.45 6.41 -19.71
CA ILE A 439 41.34 5.27 -20.00
C ILE A 439 41.99 5.49 -21.37
#